data_cc414c97060470960abe7fcb17ce0406
#
_entry.id   cc414c97060470960abe7fcb17ce0406
#
_cell.length_a   1.000
_cell.length_b   1.000
_cell.length_c   1.000
_cell.angle_alpha   90.00
_cell.angle_beta   90.00
_cell.angle_gamma   90.00
#
_symmetry.space_group_name_H-M   'P 1'
#
loop_
_entity.id
_entity.type
_entity.pdbx_description
1 polymer ?
#
loop_
_entity_poly.entity_id
_entity_poly.type
_entity_poly.pdbx_seq_one_letter_code
_entity_poly.pdbx_strand_id
1 'polypeptide(L)'
;MNSLCVRGLTKRYPKFTLENVSFSLGEGRIMGLIGRNGAGKSTTLKSILNLVPADAGEIEVLGRSFAENEAECKQQVGVVFGGIDFYLQKRLSEITGVTRRFYEHWDEAMYERLMDEFELDSSKRVRELSAGMRVKYMIALSLSHGARLLILDEPTSGLDPVSRDELLCLFERLAHNEKISILFSTHITSDLDRCADDITYISRGKVVASAEKSEFLKTFQSGSEDVPTLEEIMLRTERAGHNE
;
A
#
# COMPACT_ATOMS: atom_id res chain seq x y z
N MET A 1 -10.16 -2.10 -15.80
CA MET A 1 -8.75 -2.29 -16.17
C MET A 1 -7.97 -2.53 -14.87
N ASN A 2 -6.85 -3.26 -14.89
CA ASN A 2 -6.06 -3.44 -13.67
C ASN A 2 -4.99 -2.34 -13.56
N SER A 3 -4.88 -1.73 -12.39
CA SER A 3 -3.80 -0.78 -12.08
C SER A 3 -2.51 -1.49 -11.67
N LEU A 4 -2.64 -2.70 -11.11
CA LEU A 4 -1.52 -3.55 -10.77
C LEU A 4 -1.87 -5.01 -11.07
N CYS A 5 -0.94 -5.73 -11.69
CA CYS A 5 -1.04 -7.18 -11.84
C CYS A 5 0.31 -7.81 -11.48
N VAL A 6 0.28 -8.74 -10.54
CA VAL A 6 1.46 -9.48 -10.06
C VAL A 6 1.21 -10.95 -10.35
N ARG A 7 2.15 -11.60 -11.06
CA ARG A 7 2.05 -13.01 -11.44
C ARG A 7 3.33 -13.76 -11.05
N GLY A 8 3.20 -14.76 -10.20
CA GLY A 8 4.29 -15.67 -9.87
C GLY A 8 5.49 -15.02 -9.16
N LEU A 9 5.29 -13.86 -8.53
CA LEU A 9 6.37 -13.12 -7.87
C LEU A 9 7.05 -14.01 -6.83
N THR A 10 8.35 -14.19 -6.99
CA THR A 10 9.18 -15.04 -6.13
C THR A 10 10.43 -14.28 -5.71
N LYS A 11 10.77 -14.35 -4.41
CA LYS A 11 12.01 -13.82 -3.85
C LYS A 11 12.55 -14.75 -2.78
N ARG A 12 13.80 -15.18 -2.94
CA ARG A 12 14.47 -16.11 -2.03
C ARG A 12 15.49 -15.39 -1.17
N TYR A 13 15.43 -15.66 0.13
CA TYR A 13 16.43 -15.29 1.11
C TYR A 13 16.92 -16.56 1.85
N PRO A 14 18.05 -16.54 2.53
CA PRO A 14 18.56 -17.74 3.23
C PRO A 14 17.59 -18.36 4.24
N LYS A 15 16.71 -17.57 4.83
CA LYS A 15 15.76 -18.02 5.88
C LYS A 15 14.29 -17.76 5.56
N PHE A 16 13.99 -17.22 4.37
CA PHE A 16 12.63 -16.86 4.00
C PHE A 16 12.47 -16.89 2.48
N THR A 17 11.36 -17.39 1.99
CA THR A 17 11.01 -17.32 0.56
C THR A 17 9.63 -16.73 0.40
N LEU A 18 9.54 -15.68 -0.40
CA LEU A 18 8.29 -15.25 -1.01
C LEU A 18 8.10 -16.11 -2.25
N GLU A 19 7.02 -16.90 -2.32
CA GLU A 19 6.86 -17.95 -3.33
C GLU A 19 5.58 -17.79 -4.13
N ASN A 20 5.72 -17.61 -5.44
CA ASN A 20 4.65 -17.61 -6.42
C ASN A 20 3.46 -16.68 -6.05
N VAL A 21 3.76 -15.48 -5.55
CA VAL A 21 2.74 -14.51 -5.16
C VAL A 21 2.05 -13.94 -6.40
N SER A 22 0.73 -14.08 -6.47
CA SER A 22 -0.09 -13.62 -7.59
C SER A 22 -1.36 -12.94 -7.09
N PHE A 23 -1.64 -11.73 -7.59
CA PHE A 23 -2.86 -10.97 -7.33
C PHE A 23 -3.03 -9.84 -8.34
N SER A 24 -4.20 -9.22 -8.39
CA SER A 24 -4.46 -8.06 -9.24
C SER A 24 -5.33 -7.04 -8.54
N LEU A 25 -5.02 -5.75 -8.72
CA LEU A 25 -5.76 -4.61 -8.21
C LEU A 25 -6.44 -3.88 -9.36
N GLY A 26 -7.75 -3.73 -9.31
CA GLY A 26 -8.55 -2.96 -10.25
C GLY A 26 -8.33 -1.45 -10.12
N GLU A 27 -8.67 -0.71 -11.18
CA GLU A 27 -8.60 0.75 -11.19
C GLU A 27 -9.59 1.37 -10.19
N GLY A 28 -9.12 2.35 -9.40
CA GLY A 28 -9.94 3.05 -8.42
C GLY A 28 -10.43 2.18 -7.27
N ARG A 29 -9.71 1.11 -6.95
CA ARG A 29 -10.02 0.20 -5.85
C ARG A 29 -8.94 0.24 -4.77
N ILE A 30 -9.33 -0.16 -3.57
CA ILE A 30 -8.45 -0.27 -2.40
C ILE A 30 -8.22 -1.75 -2.12
N MET A 31 -6.96 -2.19 -2.20
CA MET A 31 -6.57 -3.55 -1.81
C MET A 31 -5.74 -3.53 -0.53
N GLY A 32 -6.21 -4.29 0.44
CA GLY A 32 -5.44 -4.60 1.65
C GLY A 32 -4.57 -5.83 1.49
N LEU A 33 -3.26 -5.67 1.71
CA LEU A 33 -2.29 -6.76 1.79
C LEU A 33 -2.11 -7.13 3.26
N ILE A 34 -2.83 -8.16 3.72
CA ILE A 34 -2.87 -8.57 5.12
C ILE A 34 -1.94 -9.75 5.41
N GLY A 35 -1.43 -9.81 6.64
CA GLY A 35 -0.59 -10.91 7.15
C GLY A 35 0.19 -10.47 8.37
N ARG A 36 0.70 -11.45 9.14
CA ARG A 36 1.54 -11.19 10.31
C ARG A 36 2.85 -10.48 9.95
N ASN A 37 3.51 -9.93 10.95
CA ASN A 37 4.88 -9.43 10.80
C ASN A 37 5.80 -10.58 10.37
N GLY A 38 6.62 -10.32 9.32
CA GLY A 38 7.46 -11.35 8.70
C GLY A 38 6.76 -12.25 7.67
N ALA A 39 5.46 -12.09 7.40
CA ALA A 39 4.74 -12.90 6.41
C ALA A 39 5.18 -12.67 4.95
N GLY A 40 5.84 -11.52 4.66
CA GLY A 40 6.33 -11.18 3.33
C GLY A 40 5.69 -9.92 2.73
N LYS A 41 4.80 -9.20 3.43
CA LYS A 41 4.11 -8.01 2.93
C LYS A 41 5.07 -6.95 2.38
N SER A 42 5.98 -6.44 3.20
CA SER A 42 6.95 -5.42 2.77
C SER A 42 7.91 -5.93 1.69
N THR A 43 8.25 -7.23 1.69
CA THR A 43 9.04 -7.84 0.62
C THR A 43 8.27 -7.80 -0.69
N THR A 44 6.99 -8.15 -0.68
CA THR A 44 6.11 -8.07 -1.85
C THR A 44 6.08 -6.65 -2.41
N LEU A 45 5.78 -5.64 -1.57
CA LEU A 45 5.71 -4.24 -2.00
C LEU A 45 7.05 -3.75 -2.56
N LYS A 46 8.17 -4.07 -1.89
CA LYS A 46 9.51 -3.68 -2.35
C LYS A 46 9.89 -4.37 -3.67
N SER A 47 9.48 -5.63 -3.88
CA SER A 47 9.74 -6.34 -5.13
C SER A 47 8.88 -5.80 -6.28
N ILE A 48 7.63 -5.41 -6.03
CA ILE A 48 6.78 -4.74 -7.03
C ILE A 48 7.45 -3.45 -7.56
N LEU A 49 8.13 -2.72 -6.70
CA LEU A 49 8.80 -1.46 -7.03
C LEU A 49 10.26 -1.64 -7.49
N ASN A 50 10.73 -2.88 -7.63
CA ASN A 50 12.12 -3.23 -7.92
C ASN A 50 13.14 -2.62 -6.94
N LEU A 51 12.71 -2.28 -5.72
CA LEU A 51 13.62 -1.91 -4.63
C LEU A 51 14.37 -3.13 -4.08
N VAL A 52 13.77 -4.29 -4.25
CA VAL A 52 14.36 -5.61 -4.04
C VAL A 52 14.10 -6.42 -5.31
N PRO A 53 15.14 -6.75 -6.09
CA PRO A 53 14.97 -7.51 -7.34
C PRO A 53 14.30 -8.86 -7.08
N ALA A 54 13.23 -9.16 -7.80
CA ALA A 54 12.57 -10.45 -7.77
C ALA A 54 13.46 -11.52 -8.44
N ASP A 55 13.34 -12.77 -8.00
CA ASP A 55 14.06 -13.91 -8.61
C ASP A 55 13.22 -14.54 -9.72
N ALA A 56 11.89 -14.36 -9.71
CA ALA A 56 10.97 -14.75 -10.77
C ALA A 56 9.65 -14.00 -10.65
N GLY A 57 8.83 -14.02 -11.70
CA GLY A 57 7.51 -13.44 -11.78
C GLY A 57 7.44 -12.23 -12.69
N GLU A 58 6.22 -11.79 -12.97
CA GLU A 58 5.91 -10.67 -13.84
C GLU A 58 5.08 -9.65 -13.09
N ILE A 59 5.36 -8.37 -13.33
CA ILE A 59 4.65 -7.25 -12.71
C ILE A 59 4.24 -6.30 -13.84
N GLU A 60 2.94 -6.00 -13.89
CA GLU A 60 2.38 -4.99 -14.77
C GLU A 60 1.80 -3.85 -13.92
N VAL A 61 2.15 -2.62 -14.25
CA VAL A 61 1.63 -1.39 -13.62
C VAL A 61 0.92 -0.57 -14.68
N LEU A 62 -0.35 -0.26 -14.45
CA LEU A 62 -1.21 0.50 -15.36
C LEU A 62 -1.19 -0.06 -16.79
N GLY A 63 -1.16 -1.40 -16.92
CA GLY A 63 -1.16 -2.13 -18.19
C GLY A 63 0.20 -2.19 -18.90
N ARG A 64 1.29 -1.79 -18.23
CA ARG A 64 2.65 -1.85 -18.78
C ARG A 64 3.52 -2.83 -18.00
N SER A 65 4.36 -3.59 -18.69
CA SER A 65 5.40 -4.40 -18.07
C SER A 65 6.35 -3.50 -17.27
N PHE A 66 6.43 -3.74 -15.95
CA PHE A 66 7.28 -2.92 -15.07
C PHE A 66 8.77 -3.10 -15.42
N ALA A 67 9.19 -4.32 -15.77
CA ALA A 67 10.58 -4.61 -16.11
C ALA A 67 11.06 -3.86 -17.37
N GLU A 68 10.17 -3.65 -18.34
CA GLU A 68 10.49 -2.98 -19.59
C GLU A 68 10.29 -1.46 -19.53
N ASN A 69 9.43 -0.96 -18.62
CA ASN A 69 9.01 0.44 -18.55
C ASN A 69 9.14 0.99 -17.11
N GLU A 70 10.20 0.63 -16.39
CA GLU A 70 10.36 0.95 -14.96
C GLU A 70 10.29 2.46 -14.69
N ALA A 71 10.94 3.28 -15.51
CA ALA A 71 10.95 4.72 -15.33
C ALA A 71 9.56 5.34 -15.49
N GLU A 72 8.84 4.98 -16.57
CA GLU A 72 7.50 5.46 -16.87
C GLU A 72 6.48 4.98 -15.82
N CYS A 73 6.60 3.73 -15.38
CA CYS A 73 5.76 3.20 -14.30
C CYS A 73 5.96 3.98 -13.00
N LYS A 74 7.22 4.27 -12.62
CA LYS A 74 7.55 5.02 -11.41
C LYS A 74 7.05 6.47 -11.44
N GLN A 75 6.91 7.09 -12.62
CA GLN A 75 6.29 8.41 -12.76
C GLN A 75 4.83 8.44 -12.31
N GLN A 76 4.12 7.31 -12.37
CA GLN A 76 2.70 7.20 -12.06
C GLN A 76 2.40 6.43 -10.76
N VAL A 77 3.43 6.11 -9.99
CA VAL A 77 3.29 5.38 -8.71
C VAL A 77 3.74 6.27 -7.55
N GLY A 78 2.84 6.49 -6.60
CA GLY A 78 3.16 7.11 -5.32
C GLY A 78 3.52 6.04 -4.29
N VAL A 79 4.53 6.31 -3.48
CA VAL A 79 5.05 5.33 -2.52
C VAL A 79 5.16 5.93 -1.13
N VAL A 80 4.60 5.21 -0.14
CA VAL A 80 4.74 5.53 1.28
C VAL A 80 5.21 4.28 2.01
N PHE A 81 6.51 4.17 2.28
CA PHE A 81 7.04 3.14 3.18
C PHE A 81 7.10 3.66 4.61
N GLY A 82 6.71 2.79 5.55
CA GLY A 82 6.52 3.13 6.95
C GLY A 82 7.65 3.93 7.57
N GLY A 83 7.25 5.00 8.25
CA GLY A 83 8.12 5.92 8.95
C GLY A 83 9.03 6.72 8.00
N ILE A 84 8.61 7.93 7.64
CA ILE A 84 9.52 8.87 6.97
C ILE A 84 10.53 9.36 8.00
N ASP A 85 11.51 8.51 8.29
CA ASP A 85 12.60 8.88 9.18
C ASP A 85 13.82 9.44 8.42
N PHE A 86 13.74 9.50 7.07
CA PHE A 86 14.76 10.14 6.28
C PHE A 86 14.54 11.66 6.25
N TYR A 87 15.63 12.40 6.24
CA TYR A 87 15.61 13.86 6.19
C TYR A 87 14.87 14.56 7.33
N LEU A 88 14.84 14.00 8.53
CA LEU A 88 14.16 14.56 9.70
C LEU A 88 14.45 16.04 9.97
N GLN A 89 15.65 16.51 9.63
CA GLN A 89 16.11 17.88 9.84
C GLN A 89 15.74 18.82 8.68
N LYS A 90 15.26 18.29 7.56
CA LYS A 90 14.92 19.08 6.38
C LYS A 90 13.50 19.64 6.48
N ARG A 91 13.30 20.82 5.89
CA ARG A 91 11.98 21.42 5.74
C ARG A 91 11.20 20.72 4.62
N LEU A 92 9.87 20.74 4.72
CA LEU A 92 9.03 20.17 3.67
C LEU A 92 9.29 20.84 2.33
N SER A 93 9.44 22.18 2.30
CA SER A 93 9.78 22.95 1.09
C SER A 93 11.09 22.49 0.43
N GLU A 94 12.12 22.14 1.22
CA GLU A 94 13.37 21.62 0.68
C GLU A 94 13.18 20.24 0.02
N ILE A 95 12.44 19.36 0.69
CA ILE A 95 12.16 18.01 0.18
C ILE A 95 11.29 18.09 -1.08
N THR A 96 10.21 18.86 -1.07
CA THR A 96 9.37 19.11 -2.24
C THR A 96 10.16 19.65 -3.41
N GLY A 97 11.03 20.66 -3.16
CA GLY A 97 11.88 21.27 -4.18
C GLY A 97 12.87 20.30 -4.84
N VAL A 98 13.29 19.25 -4.12
CA VAL A 98 14.10 18.15 -4.68
C VAL A 98 13.21 17.15 -5.39
N THR A 99 12.12 16.69 -4.74
CA THR A 99 11.23 15.65 -5.27
C THR A 99 10.66 15.99 -6.63
N ARG A 100 10.14 17.21 -6.82
CA ARG A 100 9.54 17.63 -8.09
C ARG A 100 10.49 17.56 -9.30
N ARG A 101 11.82 17.57 -9.08
CA ARG A 101 12.81 17.47 -10.16
C ARG A 101 12.95 16.07 -10.76
N PHE A 102 12.42 15.05 -10.07
CA PHE A 102 12.46 13.67 -10.53
C PHE A 102 11.23 13.30 -11.37
N TYR A 103 10.21 14.16 -11.41
CA TYR A 103 8.97 13.91 -12.11
C TYR A 103 8.80 14.85 -13.29
N GLU A 104 8.40 14.29 -14.44
CA GLU A 104 8.16 15.05 -15.68
C GLU A 104 6.95 15.95 -15.56
N HIS A 105 5.94 15.48 -14.80
CA HIS A 105 4.72 16.21 -14.52
C HIS A 105 4.66 16.55 -13.03
N TRP A 106 4.45 17.83 -12.75
CA TRP A 106 4.25 18.32 -11.40
C TRP A 106 3.15 19.37 -11.41
N ASP A 107 2.07 19.11 -10.65
CA ASP A 107 0.95 20.02 -10.48
C ASP A 107 1.11 20.82 -9.18
N GLU A 108 1.59 22.05 -9.30
CA GLU A 108 1.79 22.94 -8.18
C GLU A 108 0.46 23.31 -7.49
N ALA A 109 -0.61 23.52 -8.27
CA ALA A 109 -1.91 23.87 -7.72
C ALA A 109 -2.51 22.72 -6.89
N MET A 110 -2.32 21.47 -7.37
CA MET A 110 -2.67 20.27 -6.61
C MET A 110 -1.85 20.19 -5.31
N TYR A 111 -0.55 20.43 -5.38
CA TYR A 111 0.34 20.41 -4.22
C TYR A 111 -0.10 21.43 -3.16
N GLU A 112 -0.28 22.70 -3.55
CA GLU A 112 -0.73 23.76 -2.64
C GLU A 112 -2.08 23.41 -2.00
N ARG A 113 -3.04 22.97 -2.79
CA ARG A 113 -4.36 22.54 -2.31
C ARG A 113 -4.28 21.43 -1.26
N LEU A 114 -3.43 20.42 -1.51
CA LEU A 114 -3.28 19.28 -0.58
C LEU A 114 -2.52 19.68 0.69
N MET A 115 -1.54 20.58 0.58
CA MET A 115 -0.84 21.13 1.75
C MET A 115 -1.80 21.90 2.66
N ASP A 116 -2.68 22.72 2.09
CA ASP A 116 -3.71 23.45 2.83
C ASP A 116 -4.75 22.50 3.43
N GLU A 117 -5.29 21.55 2.64
CA GLU A 117 -6.27 20.56 3.09
C GLU A 117 -5.75 19.70 4.25
N PHE A 118 -4.48 19.32 4.21
CA PHE A 118 -3.85 18.50 5.24
C PHE A 118 -3.23 19.32 6.38
N GLU A 119 -3.43 20.64 6.39
CA GLU A 119 -2.88 21.58 7.37
C GLU A 119 -1.35 21.46 7.53
N LEU A 120 -0.63 21.30 6.41
CA LEU A 120 0.80 21.11 6.36
C LEU A 120 1.52 22.43 6.07
N ASP A 121 2.33 22.88 7.01
CA ASP A 121 3.19 24.06 6.85
C ASP A 121 4.53 23.66 6.20
N SER A 122 4.77 24.13 4.98
CA SER A 122 5.98 23.84 4.20
C SER A 122 7.29 24.33 4.85
N SER A 123 7.21 25.25 5.81
CA SER A 123 8.35 25.76 6.58
C SER A 123 8.79 24.80 7.70
N LYS A 124 7.91 23.91 8.14
CA LYS A 124 8.21 22.91 9.19
C LYS A 124 9.19 21.85 8.70
N ARG A 125 9.92 21.27 9.66
CA ARG A 125 10.79 20.13 9.41
C ARG A 125 10.03 18.83 9.58
N VAL A 126 10.47 17.77 8.92
CA VAL A 126 9.83 16.44 9.01
C VAL A 126 9.66 15.96 10.46
N ARG A 127 10.66 16.20 11.33
CA ARG A 127 10.59 15.83 12.75
C ARG A 127 9.47 16.53 13.54
N GLU A 128 8.96 17.66 13.03
CA GLU A 128 7.90 18.44 13.69
C GLU A 128 6.50 17.98 13.30
N LEU A 129 6.41 17.03 12.36
CA LEU A 129 5.16 16.44 11.93
C LEU A 129 4.79 15.23 12.78
N SER A 130 3.49 15.05 13.06
CA SER A 130 2.95 13.79 13.57
C SER A 130 3.14 12.67 12.54
N ALA A 131 2.99 11.42 12.95
CA ALA A 131 3.07 10.28 12.02
C ALA A 131 2.01 10.40 10.89
N GLY A 132 0.77 10.74 11.22
CA GLY A 132 -0.29 10.96 10.23
C GLY A 132 0.00 12.10 9.26
N MET A 133 0.52 13.23 9.75
CA MET A 133 0.93 14.35 8.89
C MET A 133 2.05 13.95 7.92
N ARG A 134 2.98 13.10 8.34
CA ARG A 134 4.04 12.58 7.43
C ARG A 134 3.45 11.75 6.31
N VAL A 135 2.51 10.84 6.61
CA VAL A 135 1.82 10.04 5.59
C VAL A 135 1.04 10.94 4.63
N LYS A 136 0.25 11.90 5.15
CA LYS A 136 -0.49 12.88 4.35
C LYS A 136 0.45 13.69 3.44
N TYR A 137 1.62 14.13 3.94
CA TYR A 137 2.61 14.83 3.14
C TYR A 137 3.14 13.97 1.97
N MET A 138 3.45 12.69 2.20
CA MET A 138 3.90 11.79 1.13
C MET A 138 2.81 11.53 0.08
N ILE A 139 1.56 11.45 0.52
CA ILE A 139 0.41 11.36 -0.39
C ILE A 139 0.29 12.66 -1.21
N ALA A 140 0.44 13.83 -0.58
CA ALA A 140 0.42 15.11 -1.29
C ALA A 140 1.50 15.17 -2.38
N LEU A 141 2.74 14.77 -2.08
CA LEU A 141 3.81 14.68 -3.07
C LEU A 141 3.44 13.73 -4.22
N SER A 142 2.89 12.55 -3.87
CA SER A 142 2.53 11.52 -4.85
C SER A 142 1.42 11.98 -5.80
N LEU A 143 0.39 12.60 -5.30
CA LEU A 143 -0.71 13.10 -6.12
C LEU A 143 -0.26 14.29 -6.99
N SER A 144 0.63 15.13 -6.48
CA SER A 144 1.15 16.30 -7.22
C SER A 144 2.01 15.93 -8.44
N HIS A 145 2.61 14.74 -8.46
CA HIS A 145 3.29 14.24 -9.66
C HIS A 145 2.41 13.35 -10.55
N GLY A 146 1.11 13.25 -10.25
CA GLY A 146 0.15 12.51 -11.08
C GLY A 146 0.12 11.01 -10.82
N ALA A 147 0.42 10.55 -9.59
CA ALA A 147 0.29 9.14 -9.24
C ALA A 147 -1.14 8.64 -9.42
N ARG A 148 -1.29 7.50 -10.10
CA ARG A 148 -2.55 6.77 -10.30
C ARG A 148 -2.64 5.50 -9.48
N LEU A 149 -1.50 5.07 -8.93
CA LEU A 149 -1.38 3.94 -8.02
C LEU A 149 -0.57 4.38 -6.79
N LEU A 150 -1.14 4.21 -5.60
CA LEU A 150 -0.43 4.40 -4.33
C LEU A 150 -0.08 3.04 -3.75
N ILE A 151 1.18 2.87 -3.34
CA ILE A 151 1.68 1.68 -2.65
C ILE A 151 2.19 2.09 -1.28
N LEU A 152 1.51 1.62 -0.22
CA LEU A 152 1.78 2.05 1.15
C LEU A 152 2.10 0.84 2.05
N ASP A 153 3.20 0.94 2.81
CA ASP A 153 3.59 -0.11 3.76
C ASP A 153 3.27 0.35 5.19
N GLU A 154 2.30 -0.32 5.82
CA GLU A 154 1.83 -0.06 7.19
C GLU A 154 1.47 1.43 7.46
N PRO A 155 0.69 2.11 6.59
CA PRO A 155 0.49 3.57 6.67
C PRO A 155 -0.26 4.03 7.92
N THR A 156 -1.02 3.14 8.55
CA THR A 156 -1.86 3.41 9.74
C THR A 156 -1.18 3.02 11.04
N SER A 157 -0.02 2.36 10.95
CA SER A 157 0.70 1.88 12.14
C SER A 157 1.18 3.04 13.01
N GLY A 158 0.87 2.96 14.32
CA GLY A 158 1.28 3.98 15.27
C GLY A 158 0.49 5.30 15.20
N LEU A 159 -0.56 5.37 14.41
CA LEU A 159 -1.48 6.51 14.43
C LEU A 159 -2.47 6.40 15.60
N ASP A 160 -2.84 7.55 16.15
CA ASP A 160 -3.99 7.64 17.05
C ASP A 160 -5.30 7.33 16.29
N PRO A 161 -6.39 6.97 17.00
CA PRO A 161 -7.64 6.56 16.34
C PRO A 161 -8.24 7.60 15.40
N VAL A 162 -8.10 8.90 15.70
CA VAL A 162 -8.65 9.99 14.87
C VAL A 162 -7.86 10.14 13.60
N SER A 163 -6.54 10.29 13.70
CA SER A 163 -5.63 10.37 12.53
C SER A 163 -5.74 9.15 11.62
N ARG A 164 -6.00 7.99 12.22
CA ARG A 164 -6.18 6.73 11.48
C ARG A 164 -7.49 6.74 10.68
N ASP A 165 -8.61 7.11 11.28
CA ASP A 165 -9.91 7.20 10.60
C ASP A 165 -9.87 8.26 9.48
N GLU A 166 -9.27 9.42 9.72
CA GLU A 166 -9.07 10.45 8.70
C GLU A 166 -8.28 9.92 7.48
N LEU A 167 -7.22 9.13 7.73
CA LEU A 167 -6.41 8.55 6.66
C LEU A 167 -7.20 7.50 5.86
N LEU A 168 -8.01 6.67 6.52
CA LEU A 168 -8.85 5.68 5.83
C LEU A 168 -9.96 6.36 5.02
N CYS A 169 -10.58 7.41 5.55
CA CYS A 169 -11.53 8.26 4.79
C CYS A 169 -10.86 8.90 3.56
N LEU A 170 -9.61 9.36 3.69
CA LEU A 170 -8.84 9.87 2.57
C LEU A 170 -8.63 8.79 1.50
N PHE A 171 -8.31 7.55 1.88
CA PHE A 171 -8.16 6.44 0.93
C PHE A 171 -9.45 6.18 0.15
N GLU A 172 -10.61 6.12 0.83
CA GLU A 172 -11.91 5.94 0.17
C GLU A 172 -12.18 7.06 -0.84
N ARG A 173 -11.93 8.31 -0.46
CA ARG A 173 -12.12 9.46 -1.36
C ARG A 173 -11.22 9.35 -2.59
N LEU A 174 -9.93 9.10 -2.41
CA LEU A 174 -8.97 8.99 -3.51
C LEU A 174 -9.33 7.84 -4.45
N ALA A 175 -9.71 6.69 -3.91
CA ALA A 175 -10.04 5.53 -4.73
C ALA A 175 -11.37 5.71 -5.45
N HIS A 176 -12.44 5.97 -4.73
CA HIS A 176 -13.79 5.90 -5.29
C HIS A 176 -14.17 7.17 -6.08
N ASN A 177 -13.69 8.36 -5.67
CA ASN A 177 -14.04 9.61 -6.34
C ASN A 177 -12.98 10.04 -7.36
N GLU A 178 -11.68 9.88 -7.04
CA GLU A 178 -10.58 10.36 -7.88
C GLU A 178 -9.93 9.25 -8.73
N LYS A 179 -10.41 7.99 -8.59
CA LYS A 179 -9.93 6.80 -9.34
C LYS A 179 -8.45 6.48 -9.14
N ILE A 180 -7.89 6.87 -8.01
CA ILE A 180 -6.55 6.48 -7.60
C ILE A 180 -6.61 5.09 -6.98
N SER A 181 -5.86 4.14 -7.52
CA SER A 181 -5.81 2.78 -6.95
C SER A 181 -4.86 2.73 -5.76
N ILE A 182 -5.22 1.99 -4.72
CA ILE A 182 -4.45 1.94 -3.48
C ILE A 182 -4.16 0.50 -3.10
N LEU A 183 -2.87 0.16 -2.97
CA LEU A 183 -2.40 -1.07 -2.35
C LEU A 183 -1.72 -0.71 -1.03
N PHE A 184 -2.25 -1.17 0.09
CA PHE A 184 -1.59 -0.94 1.37
C PHE A 184 -1.44 -2.22 2.18
N SER A 185 -0.28 -2.35 2.83
CA SER A 185 -0.07 -3.44 3.78
C SER A 185 -0.55 -3.05 5.17
N THR A 186 -1.10 -3.99 5.89
CA THR A 186 -1.45 -3.82 7.29
C THR A 186 -1.50 -5.18 8.02
N HIS A 187 -1.34 -5.14 9.33
CA HIS A 187 -1.68 -6.25 10.23
C HIS A 187 -2.93 -5.96 11.05
N ILE A 188 -3.58 -4.84 10.80
CA ILE A 188 -4.76 -4.34 11.54
C ILE A 188 -6.00 -4.61 10.70
N THR A 189 -6.76 -5.63 11.07
CA THR A 189 -7.94 -6.10 10.31
C THR A 189 -9.02 -5.04 10.20
N SER A 190 -9.23 -4.26 11.26
CA SER A 190 -10.25 -3.19 11.27
C SER A 190 -10.02 -2.10 10.22
N ASP A 191 -8.79 -1.88 9.74
CA ASP A 191 -8.54 -0.96 8.62
C ASP A 191 -9.16 -1.48 7.33
N LEU A 192 -9.01 -2.79 7.10
CA LEU A 192 -9.57 -3.45 5.92
C LEU A 192 -11.08 -3.54 5.96
N ASP A 193 -11.63 -3.82 7.15
CA ASP A 193 -13.09 -3.81 7.35
C ASP A 193 -13.68 -2.44 7.01
N ARG A 194 -12.94 -1.36 7.32
CA ARG A 194 -13.37 0.02 7.10
C ARG A 194 -13.33 0.46 5.63
N CYS A 195 -12.23 0.19 4.89
CA CYS A 195 -12.04 0.82 3.58
C CYS A 195 -11.65 -0.11 2.44
N ALA A 196 -11.27 -1.38 2.68
CA ALA A 196 -10.79 -2.24 1.60
C ALA A 196 -11.93 -2.79 0.73
N ASP A 197 -11.74 -2.74 -0.60
CA ASP A 197 -12.59 -3.40 -1.59
C ASP A 197 -12.11 -4.85 -1.84
N ASP A 198 -10.79 -5.03 -1.90
CA ASP A 198 -10.13 -6.31 -2.17
C ASP A 198 -9.17 -6.67 -1.04
N ILE A 199 -8.97 -7.96 -0.81
CA ILE A 199 -8.05 -8.47 0.19
C ILE A 199 -7.12 -9.51 -0.42
N THR A 200 -5.83 -9.35 -0.16
CA THR A 200 -4.81 -10.36 -0.43
C THR A 200 -4.17 -10.75 0.90
N TYR A 201 -4.35 -12.01 1.30
CA TYR A 201 -3.77 -12.55 2.53
C TYR A 201 -2.48 -13.32 2.23
N ILE A 202 -1.39 -12.85 2.83
CA ILE A 202 -0.08 -13.50 2.75
C ILE A 202 0.26 -14.13 4.11
N SER A 203 0.60 -15.41 4.11
CA SER A 203 1.16 -16.13 5.26
C SER A 203 2.38 -16.93 4.83
N ARG A 204 3.48 -16.83 5.59
CA ARG A 204 4.74 -17.55 5.38
C ARG A 204 5.27 -17.45 3.93
N GLY A 205 5.16 -16.28 3.33
CA GLY A 205 5.65 -16.01 1.97
C GLY A 205 4.75 -16.50 0.84
N LYS A 206 3.55 -16.98 1.12
CA LYS A 206 2.58 -17.46 0.12
C LYS A 206 1.26 -16.71 0.22
N VAL A 207 0.59 -16.53 -0.91
CA VAL A 207 -0.80 -16.04 -0.93
C VAL A 207 -1.71 -17.18 -0.49
N VAL A 208 -2.43 -16.96 0.59
CA VAL A 208 -3.46 -17.87 1.09
C VAL A 208 -4.76 -17.71 0.28
N ALA A 209 -5.16 -16.47 0.06
CA ALA A 209 -6.31 -16.09 -0.76
C ALA A 209 -6.16 -14.64 -1.23
N SER A 210 -6.74 -14.33 -2.40
CA SER A 210 -6.83 -12.98 -2.95
C SER A 210 -8.14 -12.84 -3.70
N ALA A 211 -9.04 -11.98 -3.23
CA ALA A 211 -10.37 -11.77 -3.80
C ALA A 211 -10.98 -10.43 -3.35
N GLU A 212 -12.12 -10.07 -3.96
CA GLU A 212 -13.01 -9.05 -3.40
C GLU A 212 -13.40 -9.40 -1.97
N LYS A 213 -13.49 -8.41 -1.07
CA LYS A 213 -13.68 -8.61 0.37
C LYS A 213 -14.85 -9.55 0.70
N SER A 214 -15.99 -9.40 0.02
CA SER A 214 -17.17 -10.24 0.26
C SER A 214 -16.93 -11.71 -0.14
N GLU A 215 -16.25 -11.96 -1.24
CA GLU A 215 -15.89 -13.29 -1.71
C GLU A 215 -14.77 -13.90 -0.84
N PHE A 216 -13.79 -13.06 -0.47
CA PHE A 216 -12.73 -13.48 0.43
C PHE A 216 -13.30 -14.06 1.74
N LEU A 217 -14.20 -13.35 2.40
CA LEU A 217 -14.82 -13.80 3.65
C LEU A 217 -15.58 -15.11 3.46
N LYS A 218 -16.34 -15.25 2.36
CA LYS A 218 -17.09 -16.48 2.03
C LYS A 218 -16.17 -17.69 1.82
N THR A 219 -14.98 -17.49 1.27
CA THR A 219 -14.01 -18.58 1.05
C THR A 219 -13.61 -19.28 2.35
N PHE A 220 -13.65 -18.57 3.47
CA PHE A 220 -13.30 -19.09 4.80
C PHE A 220 -14.52 -19.46 5.67
N GLN A 221 -15.74 -19.35 5.13
CA GLN A 221 -16.96 -19.77 5.82
C GLN A 221 -17.05 -21.30 5.86
N SER A 222 -17.30 -21.89 7.03
CA SER A 222 -17.45 -23.33 7.23
C SER A 222 -18.92 -23.68 7.44
N GLY A 223 -19.52 -24.34 6.45
CA GLY A 223 -20.90 -24.83 6.55
C GLY A 223 -21.96 -23.74 6.70
N SER A 224 -22.86 -23.87 7.65
CA SER A 224 -23.94 -22.92 7.95
C SER A 224 -23.61 -21.91 9.05
N GLU A 225 -22.35 -21.80 9.43
CA GLU A 225 -21.88 -20.82 10.40
C GLU A 225 -21.94 -19.39 9.85
N ASP A 226 -21.93 -18.42 10.75
CA ASP A 226 -21.81 -17.00 10.38
C ASP A 226 -20.53 -16.75 9.57
N VAL A 227 -20.57 -15.73 8.71
CA VAL A 227 -19.39 -15.31 7.92
C VAL A 227 -18.29 -14.85 8.88
N PRO A 228 -17.09 -15.46 8.85
CA PRO A 228 -16.04 -15.14 9.80
C PRO A 228 -15.49 -13.72 9.55
N THR A 229 -15.03 -13.09 10.61
CA THR A 229 -14.30 -11.82 10.53
C THR A 229 -12.88 -12.03 9.99
N LEU A 230 -12.27 -10.98 9.46
CA LEU A 230 -10.85 -11.02 9.02
C LEU A 230 -9.90 -11.44 10.14
N GLU A 231 -10.17 -11.01 11.36
CA GLU A 231 -9.39 -11.38 12.55
C GLU A 231 -9.49 -12.89 12.85
N GLU A 232 -10.69 -13.46 12.80
CA GLU A 232 -10.90 -14.89 13.00
C GLU A 232 -10.21 -15.73 11.91
N ILE A 233 -10.28 -15.30 10.64
CA ILE A 233 -9.59 -15.95 9.53
C ILE A 233 -8.09 -15.97 9.79
N MET A 234 -7.49 -14.84 10.16
CA MET A 234 -6.07 -14.78 10.48
C MET A 234 -5.70 -15.71 11.65
N LEU A 235 -6.47 -15.67 12.73
CA LEU A 235 -6.21 -16.51 13.90
C LEU A 235 -6.30 -18.01 13.58
N ARG A 236 -7.32 -18.44 12.81
CA ARG A 236 -7.50 -19.85 12.41
C ARG A 236 -6.34 -20.31 11.51
N THR A 237 -5.99 -19.53 10.49
CA THR A 237 -4.93 -19.89 9.53
C THR A 237 -3.55 -19.98 10.19
N GLU A 238 -3.24 -19.06 11.08
CA GLU A 238 -1.93 -19.05 11.77
C GLU A 238 -1.81 -20.21 12.80
N ARG A 239 -2.91 -20.58 13.47
CA ARG A 239 -2.94 -21.75 14.38
C ARG A 239 -2.78 -23.06 13.62
N ALA A 240 -3.45 -23.23 12.48
CA ALA A 240 -3.33 -24.43 11.65
C ALA A 240 -1.87 -24.65 11.20
N GLY A 241 -1.18 -23.61 10.82
CA GLY A 241 0.20 -23.70 10.37
C GLY A 241 1.25 -23.85 11.48
N HIS A 242 0.91 -23.85 12.76
CA HIS A 242 1.85 -24.16 13.86
C HIS A 242 1.86 -25.67 14.20
N ASN A 243 0.92 -26.44 13.63
CA ASN A 243 0.79 -27.88 13.88
C ASN A 243 1.40 -28.74 12.77
N GLU A 244 2.00 -28.13 11.75
CA GLU A 244 2.80 -28.76 10.71
C GLU A 244 4.32 -28.43 10.91
#